data_7f4788d9227f216fd6a980051aeb1951
#
_entry.id   7f4788d9227f216fd6a980051aeb1951
#
_cell.length_a   1.000
_cell.length_b   1.000
_cell.length_c   1.000
_cell.angle_alpha   90.00
_cell.angle_beta   90.00
_cell.angle_gamma   90.00
#
_symmetry.space_group_name_H-M   'P 1'
#
loop_
_entity.id
_entity.type
_entity.pdbx_description
1 polymer ?
#
loop_
_entity_poly.entity_id
_entity_poly.type
_entity_poly.pdbx_seq_one_letter_code
_entity_poly.pdbx_strand_id
1 'polypeptide(L)'
;MDRGRILILGDSKESSFELRNLFDNHRFELEIALNKDVGKTVLSTRMMNLIVMHSETINEESTEFFSYLTGQGVSLPLMVCGEDADNCKEKIDYEGTVACFDKPYPVADVLDYVADL
;
A
#
# COMPACT_ATOMS: atom_id res chain seq x y z
N MET A 1 0.27 15.48 -17.54
CA MET A 1 1.09 14.36 -17.21
C MET A 1 0.63 13.69 -15.95
N ASP A 2 0.30 12.45 -16.08
CA ASP A 2 -0.33 11.74 -14.98
C ASP A 2 0.66 11.35 -13.92
N ARG A 3 0.39 11.84 -12.74
CA ARG A 3 1.09 11.38 -11.55
C ARG A 3 0.26 10.26 -10.98
N GLY A 4 0.89 9.19 -10.59
CA GLY A 4 0.19 8.11 -9.95
C GLY A 4 -0.41 8.57 -8.63
N ARG A 5 -1.55 7.98 -8.30
CA ARG A 5 -2.16 8.16 -6.98
C ARG A 5 -1.87 6.94 -6.15
N ILE A 6 -1.36 7.17 -4.96
CA ILE A 6 -0.97 6.10 -4.04
C ILE A 6 -1.78 6.21 -2.77
N LEU A 7 -2.43 5.12 -2.39
CA LEU A 7 -3.08 5.02 -1.09
C LEU A 7 -2.10 4.43 -0.10
N ILE A 8 -1.82 5.17 0.95
CA ILE A 8 -0.96 4.73 2.04
C ILE A 8 -1.83 4.32 3.22
N LEU A 9 -1.70 3.07 3.64
CA LEU A 9 -2.46 2.53 4.75
C LEU A 9 -1.53 2.16 5.89
N GLY A 10 -1.64 2.87 7.00
CA GLY A 10 -0.89 2.61 8.22
C GLY A 10 -1.79 2.68 9.42
N ASP A 11 -1.41 2.00 10.51
CA ASP A 11 -2.20 1.99 11.74
C ASP A 11 -1.92 3.19 12.64
N SER A 12 -0.86 3.93 12.35
CA SER A 12 -0.46 5.06 13.17
C SER A 12 0.05 6.20 12.30
N LYS A 13 0.14 7.38 12.90
CA LYS A 13 0.71 8.53 12.20
C LYS A 13 2.18 8.29 11.87
N GLU A 14 2.90 7.60 12.74
CA GLU A 14 4.31 7.32 12.53
C GLU A 14 4.53 6.42 11.32
N SER A 15 3.77 5.33 11.23
CA SER A 15 3.84 4.42 10.10
C SER A 15 3.48 5.12 8.80
N SER A 16 2.42 5.91 8.83
CA SER A 16 1.97 6.63 7.65
C SER A 16 2.99 7.67 7.19
N PHE A 17 3.61 8.37 8.13
CA PHE A 17 4.63 9.36 7.83
C PHE A 17 5.86 8.70 7.21
N GLU A 18 6.27 7.58 7.75
CA GLU A 18 7.40 6.82 7.23
C GLU A 18 7.20 6.45 5.76
N LEU A 19 6.03 5.92 5.44
CA LEU A 19 5.72 5.53 4.07
C LEU A 19 5.54 6.75 3.16
N ARG A 20 4.94 7.81 3.67
CA ARG A 20 4.80 9.04 2.92
C ARG A 20 6.15 9.58 2.48
N ASN A 21 7.14 9.53 3.38
CA ASN A 21 8.47 10.04 3.07
C ASN A 21 9.15 9.30 1.93
N LEU A 22 8.81 8.03 1.70
CA LEU A 22 9.35 7.29 0.57
C LEU A 22 8.95 7.91 -0.77
N PHE A 23 7.79 8.56 -0.83
CA PHE A 23 7.22 9.04 -2.08
C PHE A 23 7.13 10.56 -2.19
N ASP A 24 7.46 11.27 -1.12
CA ASP A 24 7.16 12.70 -0.98
C ASP A 24 7.75 13.57 -2.09
N ASN A 25 8.94 13.28 -2.55
CA ASN A 25 9.64 14.09 -3.55
C ASN A 25 9.54 13.54 -4.97
N HIS A 26 8.60 12.60 -5.23
CA HIS A 26 8.57 11.86 -6.48
C HIS A 26 7.32 12.07 -7.32
N ARG A 27 6.62 13.17 -7.06
CA ARG A 27 5.46 13.62 -7.86
C ARG A 27 4.27 12.67 -7.85
N PHE A 28 4.05 11.95 -6.78
CA PHE A 28 2.84 11.16 -6.61
C PHE A 28 1.82 11.91 -5.79
N GLU A 29 0.55 11.74 -6.12
CA GLU A 29 -0.53 12.18 -5.24
C GLU A 29 -0.73 11.11 -4.18
N LEU A 30 -0.63 11.50 -2.92
CA LEU A 30 -0.72 10.57 -1.81
C LEU A 30 -2.02 10.78 -1.04
N GLU A 31 -2.74 9.68 -0.81
CA GLU A 31 -3.87 9.65 0.10
C GLU A 31 -3.49 8.78 1.28
N ILE A 32 -3.71 9.27 2.48
CA ILE A 32 -3.32 8.54 3.69
C ILE A 32 -4.57 8.10 4.44
N ALA A 33 -4.65 6.80 4.73
CA ALA A 33 -5.72 6.23 5.54
C ALA A 33 -5.10 5.63 6.79
N LEU A 34 -5.63 5.96 7.95
CA LEU A 34 -5.12 5.47 9.23
C LEU A 34 -5.78 4.16 9.67
N ASN A 35 -6.73 3.67 8.90
CA ASN A 35 -7.33 2.35 9.12
C ASN A 35 -7.95 1.84 7.82
N LYS A 36 -8.33 0.57 7.82
CA LYS A 36 -8.85 -0.09 6.64
C LYS A 36 -10.20 0.46 6.18
N ASP A 37 -11.04 0.93 7.10
CA ASP A 37 -12.34 1.49 6.75
C ASP A 37 -12.19 2.79 5.97
N VAL A 38 -11.28 3.66 6.40
CA VAL A 38 -10.96 4.89 5.66
C VAL A 38 -10.37 4.53 4.31
N GLY A 39 -9.51 3.51 4.26
CA GLY A 39 -8.95 3.03 3.01
C GLY A 39 -10.01 2.61 2.01
N LYS A 40 -11.03 1.87 2.47
CA LYS A 40 -12.16 1.47 1.64
C LYS A 40 -12.91 2.68 1.10
N THR A 41 -13.13 3.68 1.95
CA THR A 41 -13.80 4.91 1.53
C THR A 41 -13.03 5.62 0.43
N VAL A 42 -11.72 5.75 0.58
CA VAL A 42 -10.89 6.38 -0.43
C VAL A 42 -10.96 5.61 -1.75
N LEU A 43 -10.87 4.28 -1.68
CA LEU A 43 -10.91 3.43 -2.87
C LEU A 43 -12.27 3.50 -3.58
N SER A 44 -13.35 3.75 -2.85
CA SER A 44 -14.68 3.85 -3.43
C SER A 44 -14.94 5.20 -4.09
N THR A 45 -14.17 6.23 -3.75
CA THR A 45 -14.40 7.60 -4.23
C THR A 45 -13.33 8.10 -5.19
N ARG A 46 -12.16 7.47 -5.22
CA ARG A 46 -11.04 7.90 -6.06
C ARG A 46 -10.33 6.73 -6.71
N MET A 47 -9.86 6.96 -7.91
CA MET A 47 -9.04 5.98 -8.60
C MET A 47 -7.62 6.02 -8.06
N MET A 48 -7.12 4.88 -7.59
CA MET A 48 -5.76 4.72 -7.12
C MET A 48 -4.97 3.87 -8.10
N ASN A 49 -3.66 4.04 -8.13
CA ASN A 49 -2.76 3.27 -8.98
C ASN A 49 -1.95 2.25 -8.20
N LEU A 50 -1.83 2.45 -6.89
CA LEU A 50 -1.04 1.59 -6.03
C LEU A 50 -1.58 1.71 -4.60
N ILE A 51 -1.57 0.60 -3.88
CA ILE A 51 -1.84 0.58 -2.45
C ILE A 51 -0.55 0.22 -1.74
N VAL A 52 -0.13 1.05 -0.80
CA VAL A 52 1.03 0.77 0.05
C VAL A 52 0.55 0.56 1.47
N MET A 53 0.76 -0.63 2.00
CA MET A 53 0.37 -0.98 3.36
C MET A 53 1.61 -1.13 4.24
N HIS A 54 1.56 -0.58 5.43
CA HIS A 54 2.59 -0.85 6.42
C HIS A 54 2.41 -2.28 6.95
N SER A 55 3.52 -2.96 7.21
CA SER A 55 3.46 -4.37 7.67
C SER A 55 2.64 -4.54 8.94
N GLU A 56 2.56 -3.51 9.78
CA GLU A 56 1.72 -3.53 10.99
C GLU A 56 0.24 -3.72 10.69
N THR A 57 -0.22 -3.35 9.50
CA THR A 57 -1.62 -3.46 9.13
C THR A 57 -1.99 -4.86 8.66
N ILE A 58 -1.00 -5.71 8.42
CA ILE A 58 -1.24 -7.07 7.96
C ILE A 58 -1.48 -7.98 9.16
N ASN A 59 -2.73 -8.31 9.40
CA ASN A 59 -3.17 -9.11 10.53
C ASN A 59 -4.38 -9.95 10.12
N GLU A 60 -5.05 -10.59 11.08
CA GLU A 60 -6.19 -11.44 10.78
C GLU A 60 -7.35 -10.69 10.13
N GLU A 61 -7.51 -9.41 10.45
CA GLU A 61 -8.56 -8.57 9.88
C GLU A 61 -8.28 -8.17 8.44
N SER A 62 -7.04 -8.32 7.98
CA SER A 62 -6.65 -7.95 6.62
C SER A 62 -7.37 -8.78 5.57
N THR A 63 -7.75 -10.00 5.90
CA THR A 63 -8.46 -10.89 4.98
C THR A 63 -9.74 -10.22 4.46
N GLU A 64 -10.46 -9.55 5.34
CA GLU A 64 -11.68 -8.83 4.96
C GLU A 64 -11.37 -7.70 3.98
N PHE A 65 -10.30 -6.96 4.24
CA PHE A 65 -9.90 -5.88 3.36
C PHE A 65 -9.52 -6.41 1.96
N PHE A 66 -8.76 -7.49 1.91
CA PHE A 66 -8.39 -8.09 0.63
C PHE A 66 -9.59 -8.65 -0.11
N SER A 67 -10.54 -9.24 0.61
CA SER A 67 -11.80 -9.71 0.01
C SER A 67 -12.60 -8.56 -0.57
N TYR A 68 -12.61 -7.43 0.11
CA TYR A 68 -13.27 -6.22 -0.38
C TYR A 68 -12.65 -5.79 -1.71
N LEU A 69 -11.31 -5.75 -1.80
CA LEU A 69 -10.62 -5.36 -3.03
C LEU A 69 -10.98 -6.30 -4.17
N THR A 70 -10.94 -7.58 -3.91
CA THR A 70 -11.29 -8.60 -4.92
C THR A 70 -12.73 -8.45 -5.37
N GLY A 71 -13.64 -8.20 -4.43
CA GLY A 71 -15.06 -8.03 -4.71
C GLY A 71 -15.37 -6.81 -5.56
N GLN A 72 -14.52 -5.80 -5.53
CA GLN A 72 -14.69 -4.61 -6.37
C GLN A 72 -14.17 -4.81 -7.80
N GLY A 73 -13.62 -5.96 -8.09
CA GLY A 73 -13.01 -6.20 -9.40
C GLY A 73 -11.73 -5.42 -9.60
N VAL A 74 -11.12 -4.97 -8.52
CA VAL A 74 -9.93 -4.13 -8.56
C VAL A 74 -8.69 -5.03 -8.44
N SER A 75 -7.78 -4.88 -9.40
CA SER A 75 -6.50 -5.62 -9.38
C SER A 75 -5.35 -4.66 -9.20
N LEU A 76 -5.47 -3.75 -8.24
CA LEU A 76 -4.43 -2.77 -7.96
C LEU A 76 -3.17 -3.45 -7.45
N PRO A 77 -1.99 -2.98 -7.88
CA PRO A 77 -0.75 -3.42 -7.26
C PRO A 77 -0.75 -3.09 -5.77
N LEU A 78 -0.20 -4.00 -4.98
CA LEU A 78 -0.11 -3.87 -3.54
C LEU A 78 1.35 -3.95 -3.13
N MET A 79 1.80 -2.98 -2.34
CA MET A 79 3.15 -2.98 -1.79
C MET A 79 3.05 -3.01 -0.28
N VAL A 80 3.82 -3.89 0.36
CA VAL A 80 3.91 -3.94 1.81
C VAL A 80 5.30 -3.49 2.22
N CYS A 81 5.36 -2.51 3.11
CA CYS A 81 6.62 -1.94 3.60
C CYS A 81 6.62 -1.97 5.12
N GLY A 82 7.76 -2.25 5.71
CA GLY A 82 7.91 -2.23 7.16
C GLY A 82 8.80 -3.36 7.64
N GLU A 83 8.87 -3.54 8.95
CA GLU A 83 9.62 -4.65 9.52
C GLU A 83 8.92 -5.96 9.18
N ASP A 84 9.70 -6.95 8.80
CA ASP A 84 9.20 -8.27 8.42
C ASP A 84 8.17 -8.26 7.29
N ALA A 85 8.28 -7.30 6.38
CA ALA A 85 7.35 -7.21 5.25
C ALA A 85 7.35 -8.50 4.42
N ASP A 86 8.52 -9.11 4.19
CA ASP A 86 8.60 -10.37 3.45
C ASP A 86 7.80 -11.49 4.13
N ASN A 87 7.80 -11.52 5.47
CA ASN A 87 7.05 -12.54 6.20
C ASN A 87 5.55 -12.32 6.13
N CYS A 88 5.11 -11.12 5.81
CA CYS A 88 3.70 -10.82 5.64
C CYS A 88 3.14 -11.39 4.35
N LYS A 89 3.99 -11.70 3.38
CA LYS A 89 3.55 -12.14 2.06
C LYS A 89 2.68 -13.39 2.12
N GLU A 90 2.98 -14.30 3.04
CA GLU A 90 2.21 -15.53 3.22
C GLU A 90 0.81 -15.27 3.78
N LYS A 91 0.62 -14.12 4.43
CA LYS A 91 -0.64 -13.73 5.04
C LYS A 91 -1.51 -12.94 4.09
N ILE A 92 -1.01 -12.64 2.90
CA ILE A 92 -1.72 -11.82 1.93
C ILE A 92 -2.41 -12.71 0.91
N ASP A 93 -3.72 -12.80 1.03
CA ASP A 93 -4.56 -13.53 0.09
C ASP A 93 -5.17 -12.53 -0.88
N TYR A 94 -4.39 -12.15 -1.88
CA TYR A 94 -4.77 -11.12 -2.82
C TYR A 94 -4.28 -11.49 -4.23
N GLU A 95 -5.16 -11.42 -5.20
CA GLU A 95 -4.84 -11.83 -6.57
C GLU A 95 -4.02 -10.82 -7.37
N GLY A 96 -3.93 -9.58 -6.91
CA GLY A 96 -3.13 -8.57 -7.58
C GLY A 96 -1.64 -8.78 -7.37
N THR A 97 -0.85 -7.94 -8.02
CA THR A 97 0.60 -7.95 -7.87
C THR A 97 0.97 -7.51 -6.46
N VAL A 98 1.82 -8.27 -5.79
CA VAL A 98 2.27 -7.97 -4.44
C VAL A 98 3.79 -7.87 -4.40
N ALA A 99 4.29 -6.78 -3.83
CA ALA A 99 5.71 -6.60 -3.57
C ALA A 99 5.92 -6.27 -2.09
N CYS A 100 7.00 -6.75 -1.51
CA CYS A 100 7.32 -6.52 -0.11
C CYS A 100 8.72 -5.97 0.04
N PHE A 101 8.88 -4.94 0.88
CA PHE A 101 10.17 -4.31 1.12
C PHE A 101 10.39 -4.14 2.63
N ASP A 102 11.44 -4.77 3.14
CA ASP A 102 11.82 -4.67 4.55
C ASP A 102 12.63 -3.40 4.82
N LYS A 103 12.66 -2.99 6.07
CA LYS A 103 13.56 -1.92 6.52
C LYS A 103 14.99 -2.46 6.64
N PRO A 104 16.02 -1.63 6.37
CA PRO A 104 15.92 -0.29 5.79
C PRO A 104 15.47 -0.38 4.34
N TYR A 105 14.59 0.56 3.93
CA TYR A 105 13.98 0.47 2.61
C TYR A 105 15.00 0.69 1.49
N PRO A 106 15.07 -0.20 0.51
CA PRO A 106 15.89 0.03 -0.66
C PRO A 106 15.16 1.02 -1.59
N VAL A 107 15.33 2.32 -1.29
CA VAL A 107 14.55 3.38 -1.94
C VAL A 107 14.61 3.30 -3.46
N ALA A 108 15.79 3.05 -4.03
CA ALA A 108 15.91 2.94 -5.47
C ALA A 108 15.07 1.80 -6.04
N ASP A 109 15.07 0.65 -5.36
CA ASP A 109 14.29 -0.51 -5.80
C ASP A 109 12.79 -0.26 -5.67
N VAL A 110 12.37 0.41 -4.59
CA VAL A 110 10.97 0.76 -4.38
C VAL A 110 10.50 1.69 -5.51
N LEU A 111 11.28 2.72 -5.81
CA LEU A 111 10.91 3.67 -6.85
C LEU A 111 10.94 3.04 -8.24
N ASP A 112 11.88 2.16 -8.50
CA ASP A 112 11.93 1.42 -9.77
C ASP A 112 10.68 0.55 -9.95
N TYR A 113 10.26 -0.12 -8.88
CA TYR A 113 9.04 -0.92 -8.91
C TYR A 113 7.82 -0.06 -9.25
N VAL A 114 7.70 1.09 -8.59
CA VAL A 114 6.58 2.01 -8.80
C VAL A 114 6.60 2.58 -10.22
N ALA A 115 7.78 2.88 -10.74
CA ALA A 115 7.92 3.44 -12.08
C ALA A 115 7.47 2.45 -13.17
N ASP A 116 7.57 1.15 -12.90
CA ASP A 116 7.19 0.11 -13.85
C ASP A 116 5.68 -0.19 -13.84
N LEU A 117 4.94 0.40 -12.93
CA LEU A 117 3.48 0.24 -12.90
C LEU A 117 2.77 1.14 -13.97
#